data_e295c93a8540faf930562d1d320c7475
#
_entry.id   e295c93a8540faf930562d1d320c7475
#
_cell.length_a   1.000
_cell.length_b   1.000
_cell.length_c   1.000
_cell.angle_alpha   90.00
_cell.angle_beta   90.00
_cell.angle_gamma   90.00
#
_symmetry.space_group_name_H-M   'P 1'
#
loop_
_entity.id
_entity.type
_entity.pdbx_description
1 polymer ?
#
loop_
_entity_poly.entity_id
_entity_poly.type
_entity_poly.pdbx_seq_one_letter_code
_entity_poly.pdbx_strand_id
1 'polypeptide(L)'
;MTRKFLMIAATAAVALATGLVMTSPARAQSGAVAAAMSAGTVGEQADGYLGIAGTVSDAIRSEVESINIKRRAAYTDLAGKRGVTVQDVAASIGCQTLSNRVKQGQVYRIGAGAWQTKGAGSIALPGYCATAG
;
A
#
# COMPACT_ATOMS: atom_id res chain seq x y z
N MET A 1 31.54 -0.93 73.76
CA MET A 1 31.80 -0.82 72.29
C MET A 1 30.54 -1.18 71.53
N THR A 2 29.76 -0.19 71.15
CA THR A 2 28.45 -0.38 70.52
C THR A 2 28.59 -0.01 69.05
N ARG A 3 28.58 -1.02 68.15
CA ARG A 3 28.60 -0.79 66.70
C ARG A 3 27.14 -0.59 66.24
N LYS A 4 26.85 0.64 65.87
CA LYS A 4 25.56 0.98 65.18
C LYS A 4 25.65 0.57 63.71
N PHE A 5 24.86 -0.41 63.32
CA PHE A 5 24.66 -0.72 61.92
C PHE A 5 23.65 0.28 61.31
N LEU A 6 24.15 1.07 60.38
CA LEU A 6 23.32 1.93 59.56
C LEU A 6 22.73 1.07 58.40
N MET A 7 21.44 0.82 58.46
CA MET A 7 20.72 0.22 57.29
C MET A 7 20.41 1.33 56.31
N ILE A 8 21.06 1.27 55.13
CA ILE A 8 20.71 2.11 53.98
C ILE A 8 19.61 1.39 53.20
N ALA A 9 18.41 1.89 53.27
CA ALA A 9 17.31 1.45 52.45
C ALA A 9 17.48 2.03 51.03
N ALA A 10 17.83 1.19 50.08
CA ALA A 10 17.85 1.57 48.66
C ALA A 10 16.44 1.48 48.10
N THR A 11 15.80 2.60 47.91
CA THR A 11 14.55 2.69 47.18
C THR A 11 14.85 2.61 45.69
N ALA A 12 14.54 1.45 45.07
CA ALA A 12 14.57 1.29 43.62
C ALA A 12 13.38 2.03 43.00
N ALA A 13 13.65 3.15 42.35
CA ALA A 13 12.65 3.84 41.52
C ALA A 13 12.47 3.04 40.24
N VAL A 14 11.34 2.35 40.10
CA VAL A 14 10.91 1.75 38.84
C VAL A 14 10.40 2.86 37.92
N ALA A 15 11.21 3.28 36.96
CA ALA A 15 10.78 4.17 35.91
C ALA A 15 9.91 3.37 34.93
N LEU A 16 8.58 3.57 35.00
CA LEU A 16 7.64 3.13 33.98
C LEU A 16 7.90 3.96 32.71
N ALA A 17 8.69 3.43 31.80
CA ALA A 17 8.79 3.96 30.44
C ALA A 17 7.47 3.69 29.71
N THR A 18 6.56 4.65 29.73
CA THR A 18 5.42 4.67 28.84
C THR A 18 5.92 4.91 27.42
N GLY A 19 6.12 3.83 26.67
CA GLY A 19 6.46 3.90 25.24
C GLY A 19 5.32 4.52 24.48
N LEU A 20 5.43 5.79 24.13
CA LEU A 20 4.60 6.45 23.13
C LEU A 20 4.84 5.73 21.81
N VAL A 21 3.89 4.88 21.40
CA VAL A 21 3.88 4.32 20.05
C VAL A 21 3.53 5.46 19.11
N MET A 22 4.53 6.13 18.59
CA MET A 22 4.38 7.10 17.51
C MET A 22 3.95 6.33 16.27
N THR A 23 2.65 6.30 15.97
CA THR A 23 2.14 5.86 14.66
C THR A 23 2.69 6.80 13.61
N SER A 24 3.62 6.29 12.78
CA SER A 24 4.21 7.08 11.70
C SER A 24 3.13 7.64 10.80
N PRO A 25 3.17 8.93 10.39
CA PRO A 25 2.22 9.52 9.45
C PRO A 25 2.04 8.68 8.17
N ALA A 26 3.09 8.02 7.69
CA ALA A 26 3.08 7.13 6.53
C ALA A 26 2.13 5.92 6.69
N ARG A 27 1.99 5.35 7.88
CA ARG A 27 1.03 4.26 8.13
C ARG A 27 -0.41 4.73 8.17
N ALA A 28 -0.65 5.92 8.71
CA ALA A 28 -1.98 6.52 8.72
C ALA A 28 -2.45 6.86 7.29
N GLN A 29 -1.55 7.34 6.44
CA GLN A 29 -1.82 7.63 5.04
C GLN A 29 -2.12 6.36 4.23
N SER A 30 -1.32 5.31 4.36
CA SER A 30 -1.57 4.01 3.72
C SER A 30 -2.91 3.41 4.15
N GLY A 31 -3.32 3.64 5.39
CA GLY A 31 -4.63 3.23 5.92
C GLY A 31 -5.78 3.96 5.24
N ALA A 32 -5.65 5.25 4.94
CA ALA A 32 -6.69 6.03 4.27
C ALA A 32 -6.93 5.56 2.82
N VAL A 33 -5.87 5.27 2.07
CA VAL A 33 -6.00 4.71 0.71
C VAL A 33 -6.58 3.29 0.76
N ALA A 34 -6.15 2.46 1.71
CA ALA A 34 -6.73 1.12 1.89
C ALA A 34 -8.24 1.18 2.18
N ALA A 35 -8.68 2.12 3.03
CA ALA A 35 -10.10 2.36 3.29
C ALA A 35 -10.84 2.83 2.03
N ALA A 36 -10.26 3.71 1.24
CA ALA A 36 -10.82 4.18 -0.03
C ALA A 36 -10.92 3.05 -1.07
N MET A 37 -9.98 2.12 -1.09
CA MET A 37 -10.05 0.91 -1.92
C MET A 37 -11.19 -0.01 -1.47
N SER A 38 -11.38 -0.20 -0.19
CA SER A 38 -12.50 -0.98 0.36
C SER A 38 -13.85 -0.30 0.10
N ALA A 39 -13.89 1.03 0.08
CA ALA A 39 -15.09 1.81 -0.27
C ALA A 39 -15.38 1.87 -1.78
N GLY A 40 -14.46 1.41 -2.63
CA GLY A 40 -14.61 1.43 -4.08
C GLY A 40 -14.36 2.79 -4.74
N THR A 41 -13.74 3.74 -4.04
CA THR A 41 -13.42 5.07 -4.59
C THR A 41 -12.00 5.17 -5.13
N VAL A 42 -11.15 4.23 -4.81
CA VAL A 42 -9.81 4.02 -5.36
C VAL A 42 -9.70 2.57 -5.80
N GLY A 43 -9.05 2.29 -6.90
CA GLY A 43 -8.87 0.93 -7.38
C GLY A 43 -7.57 0.71 -8.15
N GLU A 44 -7.24 -0.56 -8.35
CA GLU A 44 -6.10 -0.98 -9.14
C GLU A 44 -6.44 -0.94 -10.64
N GLN A 45 -5.44 -0.64 -11.45
CA GLN A 45 -5.58 -0.63 -12.90
C GLN A 45 -4.61 -1.64 -13.54
N ALA A 46 -4.99 -2.12 -14.71
CA ALA A 46 -4.17 -3.05 -15.49
C ALA A 46 -2.81 -2.45 -15.92
N ASP A 47 -2.69 -1.14 -15.92
CA ASP A 47 -1.44 -0.42 -16.21
C ASP A 47 -0.43 -0.41 -15.06
N GLY A 48 -0.78 -1.02 -13.93
CA GLY A 48 0.09 -1.13 -12.75
C GLY A 48 0.01 0.03 -11.75
N TYR A 49 -0.90 0.97 -11.97
CA TYR A 49 -1.07 2.14 -11.09
C TYR A 49 -2.43 2.14 -10.40
N LEU A 50 -2.54 2.91 -9.33
CA LEU A 50 -3.83 3.22 -8.71
C LEU A 50 -4.56 4.28 -9.51
N GLY A 51 -5.88 4.20 -9.53
CA GLY A 51 -6.76 5.22 -10.08
C GLY A 51 -7.88 5.59 -9.13
N ILE A 52 -8.49 6.74 -9.38
CA ILE A 52 -9.63 7.25 -8.62
C ILE A 52 -10.89 6.89 -9.38
N ALA A 53 -11.76 6.09 -8.75
CA ALA A 53 -13.00 5.59 -9.34
C ALA A 53 -14.23 6.41 -8.95
N GLY A 54 -14.14 7.17 -7.86
CA GLY A 54 -15.25 7.97 -7.34
C GLY A 54 -14.77 9.29 -6.76
N THR A 55 -15.56 9.88 -5.87
CA THR A 55 -15.19 11.11 -5.18
C THR A 55 -14.31 10.80 -3.98
N VAL A 56 -13.15 11.42 -3.92
CA VAL A 56 -12.20 11.31 -2.80
C VAL A 56 -11.78 12.69 -2.32
N SER A 57 -11.28 12.78 -1.08
CA SER A 57 -10.67 13.99 -0.56
C SER A 57 -9.37 14.33 -1.28
N ASP A 58 -8.94 15.60 -1.21
CA ASP A 58 -7.65 16.01 -1.77
C ASP A 58 -6.47 15.29 -1.10
N ALA A 59 -6.59 14.96 0.19
CA ALA A 59 -5.60 14.19 0.91
C ALA A 59 -5.43 12.77 0.32
N ILE A 60 -6.52 12.07 0.02
CA ILE A 60 -6.48 10.74 -0.62
C ILE A 60 -5.94 10.84 -2.04
N ARG A 61 -6.36 11.85 -2.82
CA ARG A 61 -5.84 12.09 -4.17
C ARG A 61 -4.33 12.28 -4.17
N SER A 62 -3.83 13.13 -3.28
CA SER A 62 -2.40 13.40 -3.12
C SER A 62 -1.64 12.14 -2.72
N GLU A 63 -2.22 11.29 -1.88
CA GLU A 63 -1.60 10.03 -1.48
C GLU A 63 -1.57 9.01 -2.60
N VAL A 64 -2.62 8.89 -3.38
CA VAL A 64 -2.65 8.03 -4.60
C VAL A 64 -1.54 8.46 -5.55
N GLU A 65 -1.36 9.76 -5.78
CA GLU A 65 -0.26 10.29 -6.59
C GLU A 65 1.12 9.91 -6.01
N SER A 66 1.30 10.08 -4.71
CA SER A 66 2.54 9.71 -4.02
C SER A 66 2.86 8.22 -4.17
N ILE A 67 1.86 7.35 -4.04
CA ILE A 67 2.01 5.90 -4.26
C ILE A 67 2.41 5.61 -5.71
N ASN A 68 1.75 6.25 -6.67
CA ASN A 68 2.04 6.07 -8.09
C ASN A 68 3.45 6.55 -8.48
N ILE A 69 3.94 7.64 -7.87
CA ILE A 69 5.32 8.11 -8.04
C ILE A 69 6.31 7.05 -7.54
N LYS A 70 6.07 6.46 -6.38
CA LYS A 70 6.91 5.39 -5.82
C LYS A 70 6.86 4.12 -6.68
N ARG A 71 5.68 3.75 -7.18
CA ARG A 71 5.53 2.63 -8.12
C ARG A 71 6.33 2.87 -9.40
N ARG A 72 6.21 4.05 -10.00
CA ARG A 72 6.96 4.42 -11.20
C ARG A 72 8.47 4.31 -10.98
N ALA A 73 8.97 4.80 -9.86
CA ALA A 73 10.39 4.70 -9.53
C ALA A 73 10.85 3.23 -9.44
N ALA A 74 10.08 2.38 -8.76
CA ALA A 74 10.36 0.96 -8.65
C ALA A 74 10.29 0.25 -10.02
N TYR A 75 9.31 0.59 -10.85
CA TYR A 75 9.19 0.03 -12.20
C TYR A 75 10.33 0.47 -13.12
N THR A 76 10.78 1.71 -12.99
CA THR A 76 11.93 2.23 -13.74
C THR A 76 13.22 1.49 -13.38
N ASP A 77 13.47 1.26 -12.10
CA ASP A 77 14.62 0.48 -11.63
C ASP A 77 14.57 -0.97 -12.16
N LEU A 78 13.41 -1.59 -12.06
CA LEU A 78 13.22 -2.96 -12.53
C LEU A 78 13.34 -3.08 -14.05
N ALA A 79 12.81 -2.13 -14.81
CA ALA A 79 12.93 -2.07 -16.26
C ALA A 79 14.39 -1.98 -16.70
N GLY A 80 15.18 -1.13 -16.05
CA GLY A 80 16.62 -1.02 -16.29
C GLY A 80 17.37 -2.33 -16.03
N LYS A 81 17.04 -3.03 -14.95
CA LYS A 81 17.65 -4.33 -14.61
C LYS A 81 17.28 -5.45 -15.58
N ARG A 82 16.10 -5.39 -16.17
CA ARG A 82 15.58 -6.42 -17.08
C ARG A 82 15.79 -6.11 -18.56
N GLY A 83 16.21 -4.88 -18.91
CA GLY A 83 16.35 -4.45 -20.30
C GLY A 83 15.02 -4.34 -21.07
N VAL A 84 13.94 -4.01 -20.37
CA VAL A 84 12.59 -3.82 -20.94
C VAL A 84 12.10 -2.40 -20.68
N THR A 85 10.93 -2.03 -21.20
CA THR A 85 10.36 -0.70 -20.95
C THR A 85 9.67 -0.61 -19.58
N VAL A 86 9.53 0.60 -19.07
CA VAL A 86 8.78 0.85 -17.82
C VAL A 86 7.31 0.42 -17.99
N GLN A 87 6.74 0.63 -19.17
CA GLN A 87 5.38 0.20 -19.50
C GLN A 87 5.21 -1.31 -19.43
N ASP A 88 6.19 -2.07 -19.93
CA ASP A 88 6.15 -3.54 -19.88
C ASP A 88 6.15 -4.03 -18.43
N VAL A 89 7.01 -3.46 -17.59
CA VAL A 89 7.06 -3.77 -16.15
C VAL A 89 5.75 -3.40 -15.48
N ALA A 90 5.25 -2.19 -15.71
CA ALA A 90 4.01 -1.70 -15.10
C ALA A 90 2.81 -2.58 -15.50
N ALA A 91 2.68 -2.94 -16.78
CA ALA A 91 1.64 -3.83 -17.28
C ALA A 91 1.73 -5.24 -16.67
N SER A 92 2.94 -5.80 -16.59
CA SER A 92 3.18 -7.11 -15.95
C SER A 92 2.73 -7.10 -14.49
N ILE A 93 3.12 -6.08 -13.73
CA ILE A 93 2.71 -5.93 -12.33
C ILE A 93 1.21 -5.68 -12.21
N GLY A 94 0.62 -4.89 -13.10
CA GLY A 94 -0.82 -4.68 -13.19
C GLY A 94 -1.58 -5.99 -13.39
N CYS A 95 -1.14 -6.83 -14.32
CA CYS A 95 -1.70 -8.16 -14.54
C CYS A 95 -1.65 -9.03 -13.28
N GLN A 96 -0.50 -9.08 -12.61
CA GLN A 96 -0.34 -9.84 -11.37
C GLN A 96 -1.21 -9.29 -10.24
N THR A 97 -1.34 -7.97 -10.14
CA THR A 97 -2.16 -7.31 -9.12
C THR A 97 -3.64 -7.63 -9.33
N LEU A 98 -4.13 -7.52 -10.56
CA LEU A 98 -5.53 -7.85 -10.88
C LEU A 98 -5.83 -9.34 -10.66
N SER A 99 -4.87 -10.23 -10.94
CA SER A 99 -5.04 -11.67 -10.69
C SER A 99 -5.11 -12.01 -9.22
N ASN A 100 -4.26 -11.40 -8.37
CA ASN A 100 -3.93 -11.95 -7.06
C ASN A 100 -4.24 -11.04 -5.88
N ARG A 101 -4.42 -9.73 -6.09
CA ARG A 101 -4.50 -8.77 -4.99
C ARG A 101 -5.82 -8.03 -4.87
N VAL A 102 -6.58 -7.90 -5.95
CA VAL A 102 -7.89 -7.24 -5.89
C VAL A 102 -8.87 -8.15 -5.19
N LYS A 103 -9.42 -7.68 -4.09
CA LYS A 103 -10.37 -8.43 -3.25
C LYS A 103 -11.79 -8.27 -3.79
N GLN A 104 -12.65 -9.24 -3.49
CA GLN A 104 -14.08 -9.13 -3.78
C GLN A 104 -14.66 -7.84 -3.18
N GLY A 105 -15.46 -7.13 -3.96
CA GLY A 105 -16.04 -5.84 -3.59
C GLY A 105 -15.17 -4.62 -3.90
N GLN A 106 -13.87 -4.79 -4.16
CA GLN A 106 -13.00 -3.72 -4.62
C GLN A 106 -13.20 -3.45 -6.10
N VAL A 107 -12.86 -2.23 -6.54
CA VAL A 107 -12.97 -1.84 -7.94
C VAL A 107 -11.64 -1.94 -8.67
N TYR A 108 -11.71 -2.19 -9.96
CA TYR A 108 -10.56 -2.24 -10.86
C TYR A 108 -10.93 -1.70 -12.24
N ARG A 109 -9.94 -1.38 -13.04
CA ARG A 109 -10.12 -0.91 -14.42
C ARG A 109 -9.11 -1.53 -15.36
N ILE A 110 -9.59 -1.89 -16.55
CA ILE A 110 -8.77 -2.41 -17.63
C ILE A 110 -8.77 -1.39 -18.76
N GLY A 111 -7.61 -0.86 -19.10
CA GLY A 111 -7.46 0.18 -20.12
C GLY A 111 -8.27 1.44 -19.83
N ALA A 112 -8.87 2.02 -20.86
CA ALA A 112 -9.74 3.19 -20.76
C ALA A 112 -11.21 2.83 -20.48
N GLY A 113 -11.51 1.57 -20.16
CA GLY A 113 -12.85 1.08 -19.88
C GLY A 113 -13.45 1.64 -18.59
N ALA A 114 -14.69 1.26 -18.32
CA ALA A 114 -15.37 1.61 -17.07
C ALA A 114 -14.74 0.90 -15.87
N TRP A 115 -14.86 1.50 -14.70
CA TRP A 115 -14.56 0.85 -13.44
C TRP A 115 -15.50 -0.32 -13.22
N GLN A 116 -14.96 -1.45 -12.79
CA GLN A 116 -15.68 -2.67 -12.51
C GLN A 116 -15.48 -3.08 -11.05
N THR A 117 -16.49 -3.72 -10.46
CA THR A 117 -16.39 -4.29 -9.11
C THR A 117 -16.02 -5.76 -9.23
N LYS A 118 -15.00 -6.18 -8.48
CA LYS A 118 -14.61 -7.58 -8.43
C LYS A 118 -15.67 -8.42 -7.72
N GLY A 119 -16.18 -9.41 -8.43
CA GLY A 119 -17.08 -10.43 -7.89
C GLY A 119 -16.33 -11.59 -7.22
N ALA A 120 -17.02 -12.72 -7.03
CA ALA A 120 -16.44 -13.94 -6.46
C ALA A 120 -15.44 -14.64 -7.38
N GLY A 121 -15.61 -14.49 -8.71
CA GLY A 121 -14.74 -15.13 -9.71
C GLY A 121 -13.44 -14.35 -9.99
N SER A 122 -12.61 -14.92 -10.84
CA SER A 122 -11.41 -14.27 -11.35
C SER A 122 -11.72 -13.10 -12.25
N ILE A 123 -10.85 -12.09 -12.28
CA ILE A 123 -10.94 -10.99 -13.24
C ILE A 123 -10.55 -11.50 -14.63
N ALA A 124 -11.37 -11.17 -15.63
CA ALA A 124 -11.00 -11.41 -17.03
C ALA A 124 -9.87 -10.46 -17.44
N LEU A 125 -8.67 -10.96 -17.55
CA LEU A 125 -7.49 -10.17 -17.85
C LEU A 125 -7.37 -9.89 -19.36
N PRO A 126 -6.73 -8.76 -19.76
CA PRO A 126 -6.38 -8.51 -21.14
C PRO A 126 -5.48 -9.60 -21.71
N GLY A 127 -5.56 -9.84 -23.03
CA GLY A 127 -4.77 -10.89 -23.67
C GLY A 127 -3.24 -10.76 -23.50
N TYR A 128 -2.73 -9.54 -23.39
CA TYR A 128 -1.31 -9.30 -23.16
C TYR A 128 -0.82 -9.81 -21.77
N CYS A 129 -1.71 -10.01 -20.82
CA CYS A 129 -1.35 -10.57 -19.52
C CYS A 129 -0.87 -12.03 -19.59
N ALA A 130 -1.25 -12.77 -20.63
CA ALA A 130 -0.77 -14.14 -20.84
C ALA A 130 0.72 -14.21 -21.16
N THR A 131 1.30 -13.12 -21.68
CA THR A 131 2.72 -13.04 -22.08
C THR A 131 3.56 -12.12 -21.19
N ALA A 132 2.94 -11.49 -20.22
CA ALA A 132 3.56 -10.53 -19.28
C ALA A 132 4.14 -11.25 -18.06
N GLY A 133 4.95 -12.29 -18.27
CA GLY A 133 5.58 -13.09 -17.22
C GLY A 133 7.07 -12.87 -17.13
#